data_c25d838e4fe4a2ee158ea4a0815571e0
#
_entry.id   c25d838e4fe4a2ee158ea4a0815571e0
#
_cell.length_a   1.000
_cell.length_b   1.000
_cell.length_c   1.000
_cell.angle_alpha   90.00
_cell.angle_beta   90.00
_cell.angle_gamma   90.00
#
_symmetry.space_group_name_H-M   'P 1'
#
loop_
_entity.id
_entity.type
_entity.pdbx_description
1 polymer ?
#
loop_
_entity_poly.entity_id
_entity_poly.type
_entity_poly.pdbx_seq_one_letter_code
_entity_poly.pdbx_strand_id
1 'polypeptide(L)'
;FANTKGGYIILGVDEDKKKNSPEERFIIQGITNPGKQLEDFWNTINGSKVNVNILRDEDVFVVEEDSIKLIVIHVPRADYKLRPVYVGENPYKGTYKRNHEGDYHATEHEIRAMIRDQNPDGNDGMILEYYTMDDIDKETLRKYRQIFEIRNDGHVWNALDDKSFLEKLGGYRRDRREGKEGLTLAGLLMFGDGLAIRDEFDNIFMDYRNESQVTADIRWNDRITYDGTWENNLFNFFMKVTPKLTEDLKKPFKLEGIQRIDETPVHKAVREAFVNQ
;
A
#
# COMPACT_ATOMS: atom_id res chain seq x y z
N PHE A 1 1.25 6.39 -17.99
CA PHE A 1 -0.08 6.62 -17.43
C PHE A 1 -0.46 5.51 -16.45
N ALA A 2 -0.62 4.25 -16.89
CA ALA A 2 -1.11 3.12 -16.10
C ALA A 2 -0.36 2.90 -14.77
N ASN A 3 0.96 3.02 -14.77
CA ASN A 3 1.82 2.84 -13.59
C ASN A 3 1.87 4.04 -12.65
N THR A 4 1.16 5.15 -12.96
CA THR A 4 1.16 6.38 -12.16
C THR A 4 -0.26 6.79 -11.78
N LYS A 5 -0.70 7.97 -12.22
CA LYS A 5 -2.02 8.54 -11.82
C LYS A 5 -3.13 8.30 -12.87
N GLY A 6 -2.82 7.62 -13.97
CA GLY A 6 -3.68 7.61 -15.15
C GLY A 6 -3.57 8.90 -15.95
N GLY A 7 -4.49 9.11 -16.89
CA GLY A 7 -4.53 10.33 -17.72
C GLY A 7 -5.29 10.14 -19.01
N TYR A 8 -5.28 11.17 -19.84
CA TYR A 8 -5.91 11.15 -21.16
C TYR A 8 -4.88 11.25 -22.27
N ILE A 9 -5.12 10.53 -23.34
CA ILE A 9 -4.41 10.62 -24.61
C ILE A 9 -5.42 11.08 -25.64
N ILE A 10 -5.10 12.17 -26.35
CA ILE A 10 -5.95 12.73 -27.40
C ILE A 10 -5.19 12.61 -28.72
N LEU A 11 -5.76 11.91 -29.67
CA LEU A 11 -5.22 11.77 -31.01
C LEU A 11 -5.98 12.66 -31.98
N GLY A 12 -5.27 13.22 -32.95
CA GLY A 12 -5.80 14.16 -33.93
C GLY A 12 -5.53 15.64 -33.59
N VAL A 13 -4.63 15.89 -32.65
CA VAL A 13 -4.15 17.23 -32.29
C VAL A 13 -2.65 17.29 -32.52
N ASP A 14 -2.21 18.26 -33.30
CA ASP A 14 -0.79 18.58 -33.50
C ASP A 14 -0.31 19.56 -32.44
N GLU A 15 0.95 19.42 -32.03
CA GLU A 15 1.60 20.30 -31.07
C GLU A 15 2.76 21.06 -31.69
N ASP A 16 2.66 22.38 -31.82
CA ASP A 16 3.78 23.27 -32.16
C ASP A 16 4.49 23.74 -30.88
N LYS A 17 5.56 23.03 -30.50
CA LYS A 17 6.36 23.32 -29.29
C LYS A 17 7.08 24.67 -29.32
N LYS A 18 7.08 25.40 -30.46
CA LYS A 18 7.68 26.72 -30.57
C LYS A 18 6.73 27.84 -30.10
N LYS A 19 5.46 27.51 -29.92
CA LYS A 19 4.43 28.44 -29.50
C LYS A 19 4.23 28.38 -27.97
N ASN A 20 4.01 29.55 -27.37
CA ASN A 20 3.86 29.66 -25.91
C ASN A 20 2.39 29.70 -25.47
N SER A 21 1.47 30.19 -26.31
CA SER A 21 0.05 30.19 -26.03
C SER A 21 -0.55 28.80 -26.30
N PRO A 22 -1.36 28.22 -25.39
CA PRO A 22 -2.04 26.95 -25.64
C PRO A 22 -2.89 26.94 -26.91
N GLU A 23 -3.55 28.03 -27.22
CA GLU A 23 -4.42 28.20 -28.39
C GLU A 23 -3.65 28.15 -29.71
N GLU A 24 -2.38 28.63 -29.72
CA GLU A 24 -1.51 28.57 -30.89
C GLU A 24 -0.68 27.29 -30.92
N ARG A 25 -0.43 26.67 -29.75
CA ARG A 25 0.41 25.48 -29.60
C ARG A 25 -0.30 24.20 -30.03
N PHE A 26 -1.59 24.09 -29.74
CA PHE A 26 -2.37 22.90 -30.05
C PHE A 26 -3.31 23.18 -31.23
N ILE A 27 -3.06 22.48 -32.36
CA ILE A 27 -3.80 22.63 -33.60
C ILE A 27 -4.63 21.37 -33.82
N ILE A 28 -5.95 21.49 -33.84
CA ILE A 28 -6.86 20.40 -34.10
C ILE A 28 -6.83 20.05 -35.60
N GLN A 29 -6.23 18.92 -35.93
CA GLN A 29 -6.14 18.39 -37.32
C GLN A 29 -7.25 17.41 -37.63
N GLY A 30 -7.71 16.68 -36.62
CA GLY A 30 -8.64 15.58 -36.79
C GLY A 30 -8.01 14.28 -37.30
N ILE A 31 -8.82 13.25 -37.38
CA ILE A 31 -8.44 11.91 -37.83
C ILE A 31 -9.32 11.52 -39.04
N THR A 32 -8.70 11.19 -40.14
CA THR A 32 -9.41 10.85 -41.39
C THR A 32 -10.15 9.50 -41.29
N ASN A 33 -9.56 8.51 -40.64
CA ASN A 33 -10.16 7.16 -40.48
C ASN A 33 -10.06 6.68 -39.02
N PRO A 34 -10.90 7.20 -38.10
CA PRO A 34 -10.87 6.79 -36.70
C PRO A 34 -11.16 5.30 -36.50
N GLY A 35 -12.01 4.69 -37.31
CA GLY A 35 -12.35 3.26 -37.20
C GLY A 35 -11.13 2.36 -37.37
N LYS A 36 -10.31 2.60 -38.41
CA LYS A 36 -9.08 1.83 -38.64
C LYS A 36 -8.06 2.06 -37.51
N GLN A 37 -7.91 3.30 -37.05
CA GLN A 37 -6.97 3.59 -35.94
C GLN A 37 -7.40 2.94 -34.63
N LEU A 38 -8.69 2.88 -34.35
CA LEU A 38 -9.22 2.16 -33.18
C LEU A 38 -8.98 0.65 -33.30
N GLU A 39 -9.22 0.08 -34.46
CA GLU A 39 -8.94 -1.34 -34.71
C GLU A 39 -7.46 -1.66 -34.48
N ASP A 40 -6.55 -0.89 -35.08
CA ASP A 40 -5.12 -1.04 -34.91
C ASP A 40 -4.66 -0.86 -33.45
N PHE A 41 -5.28 0.10 -32.74
CA PHE A 41 -5.03 0.34 -31.34
C PHE A 41 -5.45 -0.86 -30.47
N TRP A 42 -6.68 -1.34 -30.62
CA TRP A 42 -7.19 -2.48 -29.86
C TRP A 42 -6.42 -3.77 -30.17
N ASN A 43 -6.06 -4.01 -31.42
CA ASN A 43 -5.21 -5.13 -31.82
C ASN A 43 -3.83 -5.05 -31.16
N THR A 44 -3.30 -3.85 -30.98
CA THR A 44 -2.00 -3.62 -30.31
C THR A 44 -2.09 -3.87 -28.80
N ILE A 45 -3.11 -3.34 -28.15
CA ILE A 45 -3.30 -3.44 -26.68
C ILE A 45 -3.69 -4.87 -26.27
N ASN A 46 -4.55 -5.53 -27.04
CA ASN A 46 -4.96 -6.91 -26.78
C ASN A 46 -3.96 -7.96 -27.28
N GLY A 47 -2.95 -7.53 -28.02
CA GLY A 47 -1.87 -8.39 -28.52
C GLY A 47 -0.75 -8.59 -27.50
N SER A 48 0.32 -9.23 -27.94
CA SER A 48 1.50 -9.52 -27.10
C SER A 48 2.41 -8.31 -26.81
N LYS A 49 2.08 -7.11 -27.36
CA LYS A 49 2.91 -5.92 -27.20
C LYS A 49 2.80 -5.29 -25.82
N VAL A 50 1.67 -5.49 -25.14
CA VAL A 50 1.42 -5.01 -23.78
C VAL A 50 1.09 -6.23 -22.91
N ASN A 51 1.69 -6.32 -21.74
CA ASN A 51 1.52 -7.49 -20.86
C ASN A 51 0.08 -7.68 -20.34
N VAL A 52 -0.66 -6.58 -20.16
CA VAL A 52 -2.05 -6.60 -19.71
C VAL A 52 -2.81 -5.39 -20.26
N ASN A 53 -3.99 -5.62 -20.80
CA ASN A 53 -4.92 -4.55 -21.14
C ASN A 53 -5.74 -4.17 -19.91
N ILE A 54 -5.70 -2.90 -19.51
CA ILE A 54 -6.46 -2.33 -18.39
C ILE A 54 -7.61 -1.43 -18.84
N LEU A 55 -7.75 -1.22 -20.15
CA LEU A 55 -8.78 -0.35 -20.73
C LEU A 55 -10.09 -1.11 -20.93
N ARG A 56 -11.19 -0.41 -20.74
CA ARG A 56 -12.53 -0.86 -21.08
C ARG A 56 -12.96 -0.19 -22.38
N ASP A 57 -14.00 -0.71 -23.02
CA ASP A 57 -14.55 -0.12 -24.24
C ASP A 57 -14.99 1.34 -24.03
N GLU A 58 -15.51 1.66 -22.85
CA GLU A 58 -15.92 3.02 -22.46
C GLU A 58 -14.77 4.02 -22.28
N ASP A 59 -13.55 3.52 -22.11
CA ASP A 59 -12.36 4.36 -21.94
C ASP A 59 -11.81 4.89 -23.27
N VAL A 60 -12.31 4.40 -24.42
CA VAL A 60 -11.81 4.77 -25.75
C VAL A 60 -12.99 5.19 -26.63
N PHE A 61 -13.09 6.47 -26.94
CA PHE A 61 -14.22 7.01 -27.69
C PHE A 61 -13.79 8.06 -28.74
N VAL A 62 -14.64 8.22 -29.73
CA VAL A 62 -14.48 9.27 -30.75
C VAL A 62 -15.34 10.46 -30.39
N VAL A 63 -14.72 11.63 -30.36
CA VAL A 63 -15.41 12.91 -30.29
C VAL A 63 -15.49 13.49 -31.69
N GLU A 64 -16.67 13.92 -32.10
CA GLU A 64 -16.89 14.59 -33.40
C GLU A 64 -17.52 15.95 -33.18
N GLU A 65 -16.86 17.00 -33.67
CA GLU A 65 -17.31 18.37 -33.64
C GLU A 65 -16.95 19.03 -34.97
N ASP A 66 -17.90 19.70 -35.61
CA ASP A 66 -17.74 20.37 -36.93
C ASP A 66 -17.06 19.48 -37.99
N SER A 67 -17.44 18.19 -38.05
CA SER A 67 -16.86 17.18 -38.97
C SER A 67 -15.39 16.83 -38.68
N ILE A 68 -14.80 17.33 -37.59
CA ILE A 68 -13.48 16.96 -37.11
C ILE A 68 -13.65 15.80 -36.10
N LYS A 69 -12.90 14.72 -36.30
CA LYS A 69 -12.95 13.56 -35.43
C LYS A 69 -11.64 13.42 -34.65
N LEU A 70 -11.77 13.29 -33.35
CA LEU A 70 -10.68 13.03 -32.42
C LEU A 70 -10.90 11.67 -31.71
N ILE A 71 -9.82 10.95 -31.41
CA ILE A 71 -9.91 9.80 -30.52
C ILE A 71 -9.42 10.23 -29.15
N VAL A 72 -10.22 9.98 -28.13
CA VAL A 72 -9.88 10.20 -26.72
C VAL A 72 -9.76 8.86 -26.02
N ILE A 73 -8.64 8.66 -25.36
CA ILE A 73 -8.32 7.46 -24.60
C ILE A 73 -8.10 7.87 -23.15
N HIS A 74 -9.00 7.46 -22.28
CA HIS A 74 -8.82 7.57 -20.83
C HIS A 74 -8.03 6.36 -20.35
N VAL A 75 -6.82 6.58 -19.87
CA VAL A 75 -6.00 5.51 -19.30
C VAL A 75 -6.15 5.57 -17.78
N PRO A 76 -6.85 4.63 -17.14
CA PRO A 76 -6.95 4.60 -15.69
C PRO A 76 -5.61 4.23 -15.06
N ARG A 77 -5.44 4.56 -13.78
CA ARG A 77 -4.37 3.98 -12.99
C ARG A 77 -4.63 2.49 -12.84
N ALA A 78 -3.66 1.65 -13.20
CA ALA A 78 -3.77 0.21 -13.02
C ALA A 78 -3.89 -0.15 -11.52
N ASP A 79 -4.72 -1.14 -11.23
CA ASP A 79 -4.73 -1.78 -9.91
C ASP A 79 -3.33 -2.27 -9.55
N TYR A 80 -2.98 -2.24 -8.26
CA TYR A 80 -1.65 -2.68 -7.80
C TYR A 80 -1.34 -4.13 -8.19
N LYS A 81 -2.38 -4.99 -8.28
CA LYS A 81 -2.26 -6.39 -8.72
C LYS A 81 -1.88 -6.56 -10.18
N LEU A 82 -2.08 -5.53 -10.99
CA LEU A 82 -1.80 -5.53 -12.44
C LEU A 82 -0.53 -4.74 -12.78
N ARG A 83 0.07 -4.01 -11.82
CA ARG A 83 1.32 -3.27 -12.05
C ARG A 83 2.54 -4.14 -11.80
N PRO A 84 3.61 -4.02 -12.61
CA PRO A 84 3.78 -3.03 -13.66
C PRO A 84 3.03 -3.39 -14.95
N VAL A 85 2.41 -2.39 -15.58
CA VAL A 85 1.98 -2.46 -16.99
C VAL A 85 3.18 -2.09 -17.86
N TYR A 86 3.59 -2.97 -18.74
CA TYR A 86 4.80 -2.79 -19.55
C TYR A 86 4.61 -3.21 -21.00
N VAL A 87 5.49 -2.71 -21.87
CA VAL A 87 5.54 -2.97 -23.31
C VAL A 87 6.65 -3.97 -23.60
N GLY A 88 6.36 -4.94 -24.46
CA GLY A 88 7.30 -6.02 -24.80
C GLY A 88 7.32 -7.13 -23.76
N GLU A 89 8.39 -7.92 -23.79
CA GLU A 89 8.49 -9.18 -23.03
C GLU A 89 9.16 -9.01 -21.64
N ASN A 90 9.87 -7.90 -21.44
CA ASN A 90 10.68 -7.71 -20.24
C ASN A 90 10.21 -6.50 -19.43
N PRO A 91 9.68 -6.70 -18.21
CA PRO A 91 9.21 -5.61 -17.36
C PRO A 91 10.30 -4.58 -17.04
N TYR A 92 11.56 -5.00 -16.88
CA TYR A 92 12.68 -4.10 -16.57
C TYR A 92 13.04 -3.16 -17.70
N LYS A 93 12.64 -3.49 -18.94
CA LYS A 93 12.91 -2.67 -20.13
C LYS A 93 11.67 -1.97 -20.67
N GLY A 94 10.49 -2.49 -20.37
CA GLY A 94 9.22 -2.03 -20.93
C GLY A 94 8.33 -1.23 -19.97
N THR A 95 8.74 -1.05 -18.71
CA THR A 95 7.94 -0.31 -17.73
C THR A 95 8.26 1.17 -17.76
N TYR A 96 7.25 1.98 -18.05
CA TYR A 96 7.34 3.44 -18.08
C TYR A 96 6.44 4.07 -17.03
N LYS A 97 6.85 5.25 -16.56
CA LYS A 97 6.10 6.15 -15.68
C LYS A 97 5.92 7.49 -16.36
N ARG A 98 4.73 8.05 -16.30
CA ARG A 98 4.45 9.42 -16.69
C ARG A 98 4.73 10.36 -15.53
N ASN A 99 5.60 11.34 -15.75
CA ASN A 99 5.82 12.42 -14.80
C ASN A 99 5.80 13.74 -15.56
N HIS A 100 4.85 14.61 -15.22
CA HIS A 100 4.55 15.82 -15.97
C HIS A 100 4.35 15.52 -17.48
N GLU A 101 5.17 16.08 -18.34
CA GLU A 101 5.08 15.95 -19.81
C GLU A 101 5.93 14.78 -20.36
N GLY A 102 6.74 14.13 -19.54
CA GLY A 102 7.68 13.08 -19.96
C GLY A 102 7.30 11.66 -19.56
N ASP A 103 7.68 10.70 -20.41
CA ASP A 103 7.62 9.28 -20.11
C ASP A 103 9.04 8.80 -19.80
N TYR A 104 9.22 8.23 -18.62
CA TYR A 104 10.51 7.79 -18.09
C TYR A 104 10.47 6.30 -17.78
N HIS A 105 11.57 5.62 -18.02
CA HIS A 105 11.72 4.25 -17.53
C HIS A 105 11.60 4.20 -16.02
N ALA A 106 10.84 3.25 -15.51
CA ALA A 106 10.84 2.94 -14.09
C ALA A 106 12.20 2.35 -13.71
N THR A 107 12.69 2.70 -12.52
CA THR A 107 13.93 2.10 -11.99
C THR A 107 13.71 0.64 -11.64
N GLU A 108 14.78 -0.13 -11.59
CA GLU A 108 14.72 -1.55 -11.20
C GLU A 108 14.09 -1.74 -9.82
N HIS A 109 14.41 -0.87 -8.87
CA HIS A 109 13.83 -0.88 -7.53
C HIS A 109 12.31 -0.68 -7.56
N GLU A 110 11.81 0.28 -8.35
CA GLU A 110 10.37 0.53 -8.48
C GLU A 110 9.64 -0.63 -9.15
N ILE A 111 10.26 -1.25 -10.14
CA ILE A 111 9.69 -2.42 -10.82
C ILE A 111 9.59 -3.61 -9.86
N ARG A 112 10.65 -3.87 -9.09
CA ARG A 112 10.65 -4.91 -8.05
C ARG A 112 9.56 -4.65 -6.99
N ALA A 113 9.40 -3.40 -6.57
CA ALA A 113 8.33 -3.02 -5.64
C ALA A 113 6.94 -3.31 -6.24
N MET A 114 6.69 -2.91 -7.51
CA MET A 114 5.42 -3.19 -8.18
C MET A 114 5.15 -4.69 -8.31
N ILE A 115 6.16 -5.50 -8.64
CA ILE A 115 6.03 -6.97 -8.75
C ILE A 115 5.73 -7.58 -7.39
N ARG A 116 6.43 -7.14 -6.34
CA ARG A 116 6.17 -7.58 -4.97
C ARG A 116 4.74 -7.27 -4.52
N ASP A 117 4.26 -6.06 -4.85
CA ASP A 117 2.93 -5.60 -4.48
C ASP A 117 1.80 -6.33 -5.23
N GLN A 118 2.09 -7.05 -6.34
CA GLN A 118 1.11 -7.87 -7.06
C GLN A 118 0.59 -9.07 -6.25
N ASN A 119 1.30 -9.48 -5.21
CA ASN A 119 0.92 -10.66 -4.45
C ASN A 119 -0.47 -10.50 -3.83
N PRO A 120 -1.51 -11.23 -4.29
CA PRO A 120 -2.87 -11.08 -3.79
C PRO A 120 -3.03 -11.53 -2.32
N ASP A 121 -2.11 -12.36 -1.84
CA ASP A 121 -2.09 -12.84 -0.45
C ASP A 121 -1.44 -11.82 0.51
N GLY A 122 -1.00 -10.64 -0.03
CA GLY A 122 -0.20 -9.68 0.71
C GLY A 122 1.23 -10.20 0.95
N ASN A 123 2.14 -9.30 1.26
CA ASN A 123 3.49 -9.70 1.66
C ASN A 123 3.55 -10.19 3.12
N ASP A 124 2.47 -9.99 3.87
CA ASP A 124 2.40 -10.25 5.31
C ASP A 124 2.73 -11.71 5.66
N GLY A 125 2.24 -12.64 4.83
CA GLY A 125 2.49 -14.08 4.97
C GLY A 125 3.77 -14.58 4.31
N MET A 126 4.60 -13.69 3.73
CA MET A 126 5.88 -14.07 3.13
C MET A 126 6.85 -14.54 4.21
N ILE A 127 7.42 -15.73 4.02
CA ILE A 127 8.44 -16.27 4.92
C ILE A 127 9.75 -15.55 4.64
N LEU A 128 10.36 -14.97 5.66
CA LEU A 128 11.65 -14.31 5.59
C LEU A 128 12.75 -15.37 5.75
N GLU A 129 13.66 -15.43 4.77
CA GLU A 129 14.80 -16.34 4.84
C GLU A 129 15.72 -15.93 5.99
N TYR A 130 16.17 -16.92 6.78
CA TYR A 130 17.08 -16.76 7.92
C TYR A 130 16.50 -16.10 9.18
N TYR A 131 15.23 -15.67 9.18
CA TYR A 131 14.58 -15.13 10.38
C TYR A 131 13.84 -16.25 11.14
N THR A 132 14.12 -16.35 12.43
CA THR A 132 13.65 -17.43 13.31
C THR A 132 12.97 -16.88 14.57
N MET A 133 12.60 -17.76 15.50
CA MET A 133 12.08 -17.36 16.81
C MET A 133 13.08 -16.57 17.66
N ASP A 134 14.38 -16.59 17.33
CA ASP A 134 15.40 -15.83 18.04
C ASP A 134 15.38 -14.34 17.69
N ASP A 135 14.75 -13.99 16.56
CA ASP A 135 14.57 -12.61 16.09
C ASP A 135 13.30 -11.94 16.65
N ILE A 136 12.57 -12.66 17.52
CA ILE A 136 11.39 -12.15 18.23
C ILE A 136 11.78 -11.53 19.57
N ASP A 137 11.29 -10.32 19.85
CA ASP A 137 11.31 -9.78 21.20
C ASP A 137 10.32 -10.54 22.11
N LYS A 138 10.88 -11.36 22.98
CA LYS A 138 10.12 -12.23 23.88
C LYS A 138 9.19 -11.44 24.81
N GLU A 139 9.60 -10.26 25.22
CA GLU A 139 8.80 -9.40 26.10
C GLU A 139 7.56 -8.85 25.36
N THR A 140 7.72 -8.43 24.13
CA THR A 140 6.61 -7.99 23.25
C THR A 140 5.62 -9.13 23.05
N LEU A 141 6.09 -10.31 22.68
CA LEU A 141 5.23 -11.48 22.47
C LEU A 141 4.51 -11.89 23.76
N ARG A 142 5.21 -11.87 24.91
CA ARG A 142 4.63 -12.17 26.22
C ARG A 142 3.49 -11.20 26.55
N LYS A 143 3.67 -9.88 26.34
CA LYS A 143 2.62 -8.87 26.55
C LYS A 143 1.40 -9.11 25.66
N TYR A 144 1.64 -9.42 24.39
CA TYR A 144 0.55 -9.73 23.48
C TYR A 144 -0.24 -10.96 23.93
N ARG A 145 0.45 -12.05 24.33
CA ARG A 145 -0.19 -13.26 24.83
C ARG A 145 -1.03 -13.00 26.08
N GLN A 146 -0.55 -12.18 27.02
CA GLN A 146 -1.31 -11.78 28.21
C GLN A 146 -2.61 -11.04 27.82
N ILE A 147 -2.54 -10.09 26.88
CA ILE A 147 -3.73 -9.39 26.39
C ILE A 147 -4.68 -10.37 25.67
N PHE A 148 -4.15 -11.27 24.88
CA PHE A 148 -4.94 -12.29 24.20
C PHE A 148 -5.68 -13.18 25.20
N GLU A 149 -4.99 -13.69 26.23
CA GLU A 149 -5.56 -14.51 27.28
C GLU A 149 -6.68 -13.80 28.05
N ILE A 150 -6.45 -12.55 28.47
CA ILE A 150 -7.46 -11.75 29.17
C ILE A 150 -8.72 -11.54 28.31
N ARG A 151 -8.56 -11.35 27.01
CA ARG A 151 -9.68 -11.11 26.08
C ARG A 151 -10.38 -12.38 25.62
N ASN A 152 -9.69 -13.51 25.67
CA ASN A 152 -10.13 -14.81 25.17
C ASN A 152 -9.90 -15.89 26.24
N ASP A 153 -10.53 -15.69 27.40
CA ASP A 153 -10.42 -16.64 28.52
C ASP A 153 -10.87 -18.03 28.08
N GLY A 154 -10.09 -19.04 28.47
CA GLY A 154 -10.32 -20.44 28.10
C GLY A 154 -10.08 -20.79 26.62
N HIS A 155 -9.53 -19.88 25.81
CA HIS A 155 -9.24 -20.18 24.41
C HIS A 155 -8.12 -21.21 24.27
N VAL A 156 -8.28 -22.20 23.39
CA VAL A 156 -7.34 -23.31 23.20
C VAL A 156 -5.91 -22.87 22.83
N TRP A 157 -5.75 -21.68 22.26
CA TRP A 157 -4.43 -21.17 21.91
C TRP A 157 -3.63 -20.67 23.12
N ASN A 158 -4.27 -20.43 24.26
CA ASN A 158 -3.57 -20.01 25.48
C ASN A 158 -2.59 -21.06 25.98
N ALA A 159 -2.85 -22.34 25.70
CA ALA A 159 -1.99 -23.47 26.08
C ALA A 159 -0.84 -23.75 25.08
N LEU A 160 -0.78 -23.07 23.95
CA LEU A 160 0.26 -23.28 22.94
C LEU A 160 1.60 -22.66 23.38
N ASP A 161 2.70 -23.27 22.93
CA ASP A 161 4.02 -22.63 22.99
C ASP A 161 4.08 -21.41 22.05
N ASP A 162 5.11 -20.58 22.18
CA ASP A 162 5.25 -19.32 21.44
C ASP A 162 5.28 -19.50 19.93
N LYS A 163 5.99 -20.52 19.43
CA LYS A 163 6.07 -20.81 17.99
C LYS A 163 4.70 -21.25 17.46
N SER A 164 4.06 -22.20 18.12
CA SER A 164 2.74 -22.70 17.73
C SER A 164 1.67 -21.60 17.81
N PHE A 165 1.77 -20.70 18.78
CA PHE A 165 0.89 -19.55 18.90
C PHE A 165 1.08 -18.58 17.73
N LEU A 166 2.33 -18.24 17.37
CA LEU A 166 2.64 -17.40 16.21
C LEU A 166 2.23 -18.05 14.89
N GLU A 167 2.33 -19.38 14.76
CA GLU A 167 1.81 -20.10 13.59
C GLU A 167 0.30 -19.90 13.42
N LYS A 168 -0.46 -19.93 14.52
CA LYS A 168 -1.91 -19.68 14.50
C LYS A 168 -2.26 -18.24 14.14
N LEU A 169 -1.43 -17.28 14.55
CA LEU A 169 -1.59 -15.88 14.19
C LEU A 169 -1.12 -15.57 12.76
N GLY A 170 -0.36 -16.47 12.12
CA GLY A 170 0.27 -16.21 10.82
C GLY A 170 1.61 -15.47 10.91
N GLY A 171 2.14 -15.27 12.12
CA GLY A 171 3.46 -14.63 12.36
C GLY A 171 4.64 -15.58 12.14
N TYR A 172 4.41 -16.89 12.14
CA TYR A 172 5.36 -17.92 11.76
C TYR A 172 4.68 -18.87 10.78
N ARG A 173 5.41 -19.33 9.76
CA ARG A 173 4.81 -20.17 8.70
C ARG A 173 5.79 -21.23 8.23
N ARG A 174 5.22 -22.35 7.78
CA ARG A 174 5.94 -23.39 7.07
C ARG A 174 5.35 -23.54 5.67
N ASP A 175 6.17 -23.32 4.64
CA ASP A 175 5.83 -23.66 3.27
C ASP A 175 6.10 -25.15 3.04
N ARG A 176 5.02 -25.91 2.84
CA ARG A 176 5.10 -27.36 2.61
C ARG A 176 5.59 -27.72 1.21
N ARG A 177 5.55 -26.78 0.24
CA ARG A 177 5.98 -27.03 -1.12
C ARG A 177 7.49 -26.85 -1.27
N GLU A 178 8.02 -25.79 -0.66
CA GLU A 178 9.45 -25.48 -0.70
C GLU A 178 10.22 -26.02 0.51
N GLY A 179 9.53 -26.48 1.55
CA GLY A 179 10.15 -26.98 2.78
C GLY A 179 10.74 -25.87 3.67
N LYS A 180 10.50 -24.61 3.33
CA LYS A 180 10.98 -23.45 4.10
C LYS A 180 10.08 -23.20 5.30
N GLU A 181 10.67 -22.82 6.42
CA GLU A 181 9.92 -22.32 7.58
C GLU A 181 10.66 -21.14 8.21
N GLY A 182 9.91 -20.22 8.80
CA GLY A 182 10.48 -19.03 9.42
C GLY A 182 9.42 -18.02 9.83
N LEU A 183 9.88 -16.89 10.34
CA LEU A 183 9.02 -15.75 10.58
C LEU A 183 8.43 -15.25 9.28
N THR A 184 7.17 -14.81 9.33
CA THR A 184 6.59 -14.05 8.24
C THR A 184 6.94 -12.59 8.39
N LEU A 185 6.76 -11.83 7.30
CA LEU A 185 6.93 -10.38 7.32
C LEU A 185 6.08 -9.74 8.43
N ALA A 186 4.81 -10.14 8.54
CA ALA A 186 3.92 -9.68 9.61
C ALA A 186 4.43 -10.07 11.00
N GLY A 187 4.96 -11.28 11.17
CA GLY A 187 5.50 -11.76 12.44
C GLY A 187 6.68 -10.92 12.90
N LEU A 188 7.63 -10.64 11.99
CA LEU A 188 8.79 -9.79 12.26
C LEU A 188 8.36 -8.36 12.60
N LEU A 189 7.51 -7.74 11.78
CA LEU A 189 7.05 -6.36 12.02
C LEU A 189 6.27 -6.20 13.32
N MET A 190 5.44 -7.20 13.69
CA MET A 190 4.61 -7.15 14.88
C MET A 190 5.38 -7.40 16.17
N PHE A 191 6.32 -8.34 16.17
CA PHE A 191 6.92 -8.89 17.37
C PHE A 191 8.44 -8.93 17.33
N GLY A 192 9.06 -8.53 16.23
CA GLY A 192 10.50 -8.63 16.05
C GLY A 192 11.30 -7.76 17.02
N ASP A 193 12.54 -8.19 17.26
CA ASP A 193 13.58 -7.35 17.82
C ASP A 193 13.87 -6.18 16.88
N GLY A 194 14.17 -5.01 17.44
CA GLY A 194 14.38 -3.81 16.65
C GLY A 194 15.62 -3.84 15.76
N LEU A 195 16.63 -4.68 16.05
CA LEU A 195 17.77 -4.91 15.16
C LEU A 195 17.36 -5.76 13.97
N ALA A 196 16.68 -6.88 14.20
CA ALA A 196 16.19 -7.77 13.16
C ALA A 196 15.25 -7.04 12.19
N ILE A 197 14.38 -6.17 12.70
CA ILE A 197 13.52 -5.34 11.86
C ILE A 197 14.33 -4.36 10.99
N ARG A 198 15.38 -3.74 11.53
CA ARG A 198 16.23 -2.80 10.77
C ARG A 198 17.10 -3.51 9.73
N ASP A 199 17.49 -4.74 9.98
CA ASP A 199 18.26 -5.54 9.03
C ASP A 199 17.42 -5.90 7.80
N GLU A 200 16.10 -6.10 7.97
CA GLU A 200 15.19 -6.34 6.85
C GLU A 200 14.69 -5.05 6.19
N PHE A 201 14.53 -3.97 6.98
CA PHE A 201 13.96 -2.69 6.54
C PHE A 201 14.85 -1.52 6.88
N ASP A 202 15.70 -1.09 5.96
CA ASP A 202 16.63 0.04 6.12
C ASP A 202 15.96 1.35 6.57
N ASN A 203 14.69 1.56 6.25
CA ASN A 203 13.99 2.82 6.42
C ASN A 203 12.65 2.69 7.16
N ILE A 204 12.54 1.75 8.11
CA ILE A 204 11.34 1.69 8.93
C ILE A 204 11.33 2.86 9.93
N PHE A 205 10.31 3.69 9.83
CA PHE A 205 10.16 4.84 10.71
C PHE A 205 8.71 4.97 11.17
N MET A 206 8.48 4.81 12.47
CA MET A 206 7.20 4.99 13.12
C MET A 206 7.24 6.26 13.95
N ASP A 207 6.38 7.22 13.65
CA ASP A 207 6.33 8.53 14.29
C ASP A 207 4.87 8.98 14.48
N TYR A 208 4.48 9.20 15.71
CA TYR A 208 3.21 9.81 16.06
C TYR A 208 3.45 11.25 16.50
N ARG A 209 2.66 12.18 15.97
CA ARG A 209 2.68 13.59 16.36
C ARG A 209 1.26 14.08 16.61
N ASN A 210 1.07 14.76 17.71
CA ASN A 210 -0.14 15.51 17.97
C ASN A 210 0.10 16.98 17.59
N GLU A 211 -0.53 17.43 16.52
CA GLU A 211 -0.39 18.78 15.98
C GLU A 211 -1.64 19.64 16.23
N SER A 212 -2.49 19.28 17.20
CA SER A 212 -3.78 19.95 17.45
C SER A 212 -3.65 21.41 17.91
N GLN A 213 -2.50 21.82 18.46
CA GLN A 213 -2.25 23.18 18.97
C GLN A 213 -0.90 23.71 18.48
N VAL A 214 -0.60 23.53 17.19
CA VAL A 214 0.64 24.02 16.57
C VAL A 214 0.63 25.54 16.52
N THR A 215 1.74 26.15 16.95
CA THR A 215 2.01 27.59 16.84
C THR A 215 3.35 27.79 16.15
N ALA A 216 3.75 29.05 15.91
CA ALA A 216 5.04 29.35 15.28
C ALA A 216 6.24 28.74 16.05
N ASP A 217 6.10 28.61 17.37
CA ASP A 217 7.16 28.13 18.28
C ASP A 217 6.99 26.65 18.69
N ILE A 218 5.79 26.09 18.51
CA ILE A 218 5.44 24.72 18.92
C ILE A 218 5.11 23.91 17.67
N ARG A 219 5.98 22.95 17.34
CA ARG A 219 5.80 22.08 16.16
C ARG A 219 4.84 20.91 16.39
N TRP A 220 4.72 20.45 17.64
CA TRP A 220 3.80 19.38 18.08
C TRP A 220 3.58 19.48 19.58
N ASN A 221 2.40 19.08 20.04
CA ASN A 221 2.08 19.02 21.47
C ASN A 221 2.59 17.75 22.13
N ASP A 222 2.58 16.65 21.37
CA ASP A 222 3.02 15.35 21.85
C ASP A 222 3.62 14.57 20.69
N ARG A 223 4.59 13.71 21.01
CA ARG A 223 5.28 12.91 19.99
C ARG A 223 5.69 11.56 20.59
N ILE A 224 5.49 10.50 19.82
CA ILE A 224 6.03 9.16 20.08
C ILE A 224 6.88 8.76 18.87
N THR A 225 8.16 8.61 19.12
CA THR A 225 9.11 8.07 18.15
C THR A 225 10.05 7.12 18.88
N TYR A 226 10.74 6.27 18.16
CA TYR A 226 11.71 5.35 18.77
C TYR A 226 12.86 6.13 19.43
N ASP A 227 13.10 5.82 20.69
CA ASP A 227 14.12 6.47 21.54
C ASP A 227 15.09 5.48 22.19
N GLY A 228 15.01 4.19 21.80
CA GLY A 228 15.86 3.13 22.35
C GLY A 228 15.38 2.53 23.68
N THR A 229 14.25 2.99 24.24
CA THR A 229 13.71 2.46 25.51
C THR A 229 12.72 1.32 25.34
N TRP A 230 12.37 0.99 24.08
CA TRP A 230 11.43 -0.06 23.72
C TRP A 230 11.79 -0.64 22.36
N GLU A 231 11.36 -1.86 22.09
CA GLU A 231 11.57 -2.47 20.77
C GLU A 231 10.68 -1.84 19.71
N ASN A 232 11.32 -1.40 18.60
CA ASN A 232 10.68 -0.64 17.52
C ASN A 232 9.86 -1.55 16.60
N ASN A 233 8.83 -2.20 17.15
CA ASN A 233 7.90 -3.03 16.41
C ASN A 233 6.47 -2.45 16.45
N LEU A 234 5.62 -2.92 15.53
CA LEU A 234 4.26 -2.39 15.37
C LEU A 234 3.41 -2.55 16.63
N PHE A 235 3.55 -3.67 17.35
CA PHE A 235 2.76 -3.90 18.56
C PHE A 235 3.10 -2.89 19.66
N ASN A 236 4.38 -2.67 19.94
CA ASN A 236 4.81 -1.69 20.94
C ASN A 236 4.42 -0.27 20.55
N PHE A 237 4.58 0.09 19.27
CA PHE A 237 4.14 1.40 18.77
C PHE A 237 2.63 1.58 18.94
N PHE A 238 1.83 0.57 18.54
CA PHE A 238 0.39 0.57 18.71
C PHE A 238 -0.02 0.76 20.18
N MET A 239 0.62 0.04 21.10
CA MET A 239 0.34 0.13 22.53
C MET A 239 0.67 1.49 23.15
N LYS A 240 1.68 2.18 22.60
CA LYS A 240 2.07 3.52 23.03
C LYS A 240 1.16 4.61 22.46
N VAL A 241 0.77 4.50 21.19
CA VAL A 241 0.01 5.53 20.47
C VAL A 241 -1.48 5.47 20.80
N THR A 242 -2.06 4.28 20.93
CA THR A 242 -3.51 4.11 21.17
C THR A 242 -4.03 4.89 22.39
N PRO A 243 -3.36 4.90 23.56
CA PRO A 243 -3.79 5.71 24.70
C PRO A 243 -3.80 7.22 24.38
N LYS A 244 -2.82 7.70 23.61
CA LYS A 244 -2.72 9.10 23.21
C LYS A 244 -3.84 9.53 22.26
N LEU A 245 -4.19 8.68 21.31
CA LEU A 245 -5.32 8.93 20.40
C LEU A 245 -6.68 8.95 21.09
N THR A 246 -6.78 8.32 22.25
CA THR A 246 -8.05 8.19 23.01
C THR A 246 -8.09 9.01 24.28
N GLU A 247 -7.04 9.77 24.61
CA GLU A 247 -6.89 10.53 25.85
C GLU A 247 -8.02 11.54 26.04
N ASP A 248 -8.37 12.28 24.99
CA ASP A 248 -9.40 13.33 25.02
C ASP A 248 -10.83 12.79 24.80
N LEU A 249 -10.99 11.50 24.56
CA LEU A 249 -12.31 10.95 24.34
C LEU A 249 -13.07 10.77 25.65
N LYS A 250 -14.28 11.32 25.70
CA LYS A 250 -15.17 11.16 26.86
C LYS A 250 -15.50 9.68 27.06
N LYS A 251 -15.25 9.18 28.29
CA LYS A 251 -15.63 7.85 28.74
C LYS A 251 -16.91 7.96 29.61
N PRO A 252 -18.10 7.85 28.98
CA PRO A 252 -19.34 7.88 29.74
C PRO A 252 -19.40 6.68 30.69
N PHE A 253 -19.91 6.90 31.89
CA PHE A 253 -20.15 5.81 32.83
C PHE A 253 -21.30 4.93 32.28
N LYS A 254 -20.97 3.76 31.78
CA LYS A 254 -21.92 2.78 31.28
C LYS A 254 -21.60 1.41 31.88
N LEU A 255 -22.63 0.73 32.37
CA LEU A 255 -22.51 -0.62 32.91
C LEU A 255 -23.18 -1.59 31.96
N GLU A 256 -22.53 -2.75 31.71
CA GLU A 256 -23.14 -3.93 31.10
C GLU A 256 -23.11 -5.03 32.18
N GLY A 257 -24.25 -5.30 32.79
CA GLY A 257 -24.30 -6.10 34.02
C GLY A 257 -23.57 -5.41 35.16
N ILE A 258 -22.57 -6.03 35.74
CA ILE A 258 -21.69 -5.54 36.80
C ILE A 258 -20.37 -4.95 36.28
N GLN A 259 -20.09 -5.08 34.99
CA GLN A 259 -18.84 -4.59 34.38
C GLN A 259 -19.01 -3.20 33.77
N ARG A 260 -18.05 -2.33 34.07
CA ARG A 260 -17.97 -1.01 33.45
C ARG A 260 -17.46 -1.13 32.03
N ILE A 261 -18.16 -0.51 31.08
CA ILE A 261 -17.71 -0.38 29.72
C ILE A 261 -16.97 0.94 29.57
N ASP A 262 -15.66 0.88 29.45
CA ASP A 262 -14.82 2.05 29.22
C ASP A 262 -14.61 2.36 27.72
N GLU A 263 -15.05 1.47 26.83
CA GLU A 263 -14.86 1.58 25.39
C GLU A 263 -16.16 1.97 24.68
N THR A 264 -16.17 3.15 24.08
CA THR A 264 -17.30 3.64 23.29
C THR A 264 -17.11 3.29 21.79
N PRO A 265 -18.17 3.37 20.94
CA PRO A 265 -18.04 3.23 19.50
C PRO A 265 -16.98 4.17 18.90
N VAL A 266 -16.79 5.37 19.48
CA VAL A 266 -15.76 6.31 19.02
C VAL A 266 -14.35 5.78 19.29
N HIS A 267 -14.10 5.18 20.46
CA HIS A 267 -12.82 4.54 20.78
C HIS A 267 -12.50 3.41 19.78
N LYS A 268 -13.52 2.60 19.44
CA LYS A 268 -13.38 1.53 18.44
C LYS A 268 -13.05 2.09 17.07
N ALA A 269 -13.79 3.11 16.61
CA ALA A 269 -13.58 3.74 15.31
C ALA A 269 -12.17 4.37 15.19
N VAL A 270 -11.69 5.06 16.23
CA VAL A 270 -10.34 5.64 16.25
C VAL A 270 -9.27 4.54 16.16
N ARG A 271 -9.44 3.45 16.90
CA ARG A 271 -8.51 2.32 16.84
C ARG A 271 -8.51 1.64 15.46
N GLU A 272 -9.69 1.40 14.88
CA GLU A 272 -9.79 0.83 13.53
C GLU A 272 -9.18 1.75 12.48
N ALA A 273 -9.41 3.05 12.57
CA ALA A 273 -8.79 4.03 11.67
C ALA A 273 -7.26 4.00 11.78
N PHE A 274 -6.72 3.86 12.99
CA PHE A 274 -5.28 3.78 13.21
C PHE A 274 -4.65 2.48 12.68
N VAL A 275 -5.36 1.35 12.77
CA VAL A 275 -4.88 0.05 12.26
C VAL A 275 -4.93 -0.01 10.73
N ASN A 276 -5.85 0.73 10.09
CA ASN A 276 -6.08 0.67 8.65
C ASN A 276 -5.26 1.72 7.85
N GLN A 277 -4.39 2.48 8.50
CA GLN A 277 -3.45 3.40 7.84
C GLN A 277 -2.13 2.71 7.47
#